data_e5a6e42c0389a82db1451102407b0134
#
_entry.id   e5a6e42c0389a82db1451102407b0134
#
_cell.length_a   1.000
_cell.length_b   1.000
_cell.length_c   1.000
_cell.angle_alpha   90.00
_cell.angle_beta   90.00
_cell.angle_gamma   90.00
#
_symmetry.space_group_name_H-M   'P 1'
#
loop_
_entity.id
_entity.type
_entity.pdbx_description
1 polymer ?
#
loop_
_entity_poly.entity_id
_entity_poly.type
_entity_poly.pdbx_seq_one_letter_code
_entity_poly.pdbx_strand_id
1 'polypeptide(L)'
;MEQNASKSETARPETGFLYSSLFTGRGSKIPLYSEIKKDIESSDEIYFIISFLKLSGLNLIYEDLKKFCNQPGHKLRIITTTYCGITEPKAVQRIAELPNTEVRISYNTKKECLHAKSYIFIRNSGCSTAYIGSSNLSKSAQTEGLEWNIRVTNAENEHIINAAKATFDTYWNNPDFEQYKVGDEDKLRKELKLAKTGEISFDHLQQFTILPHQKKNP
;
A
#
# COMPACT_ATOMS: atom_id res chain seq x y z
N MET A 1 25.10 -25.49 4.74
CA MET A 1 25.05 -24.01 4.80
C MET A 1 25.04 -23.34 3.42
N GLU A 2 25.18 -24.07 2.31
CA GLU A 2 25.26 -23.50 0.94
C GLU A 2 23.91 -23.28 0.23
N GLN A 3 22.80 -23.83 0.72
CA GLN A 3 21.50 -23.69 0.03
C GLN A 3 20.75 -22.38 0.31
N ASN A 4 21.17 -21.57 1.30
CA ASN A 4 20.53 -20.29 1.61
C ASN A 4 21.13 -19.09 0.83
N ALA A 5 22.35 -19.20 0.29
CA ALA A 5 22.99 -18.12 -0.45
C ALA A 5 22.41 -17.94 -1.87
N SER A 6 21.95 -19.01 -2.53
CA SER A 6 21.46 -18.94 -3.91
C SER A 6 20.05 -18.34 -4.05
N LYS A 7 19.23 -18.36 -2.99
CA LYS A 7 17.88 -17.75 -3.02
C LYS A 7 17.88 -16.22 -2.94
N SER A 8 18.93 -15.60 -2.39
CA SER A 8 18.96 -14.16 -2.19
C SER A 8 19.35 -13.35 -3.43
N GLU A 9 20.08 -13.92 -4.36
CA GLU A 9 20.54 -13.21 -5.57
C GLU A 9 19.43 -13.00 -6.61
N THR A 10 18.50 -13.95 -6.75
CA THR A 10 17.41 -13.88 -7.74
C THR A 10 16.25 -12.96 -7.31
N ALA A 11 16.08 -12.74 -6.02
CA ALA A 11 15.00 -11.92 -5.45
C ALA A 11 15.38 -10.44 -5.22
N ARG A 12 16.57 -10.03 -5.64
CA ARG A 12 17.02 -8.65 -5.43
C ARG A 12 16.33 -7.70 -6.42
N PRO A 13 15.72 -6.58 -5.93
CA PRO A 13 15.24 -5.52 -6.80
C PRO A 13 16.33 -5.00 -7.76
N GLU A 14 15.96 -4.60 -8.98
CA GLU A 14 16.94 -4.05 -9.94
C GLU A 14 17.57 -2.76 -9.42
N THR A 15 16.80 -1.98 -8.66
CA THR A 15 17.28 -0.78 -7.95
C THR A 15 18.23 -1.11 -6.78
N GLY A 16 18.34 -2.39 -6.38
CA GLY A 16 19.17 -2.83 -5.26
C GLY A 16 18.61 -2.44 -3.89
N PHE A 17 19.42 -2.59 -2.84
CA PHE A 17 19.04 -2.23 -1.46
C PHE A 17 19.82 -1.06 -0.88
N LEU A 18 20.78 -0.53 -1.62
CA LEU A 18 21.67 0.53 -1.12
C LEU A 18 21.11 1.92 -1.37
N TYR A 19 20.50 2.17 -2.54
CA TYR A 19 20.12 3.50 -2.97
C TYR A 19 18.60 3.64 -3.10
N SER A 20 18.13 4.80 -2.67
CA SER A 20 16.74 5.22 -2.89
C SER A 20 16.51 5.57 -4.36
N SER A 21 15.29 5.44 -4.84
CA SER A 21 14.96 5.59 -6.25
C SER A 21 13.61 6.27 -6.45
N LEU A 22 13.49 7.05 -7.50
CA LEU A 22 12.23 7.70 -7.90
C LEU A 22 11.60 6.94 -9.07
N PHE A 23 10.31 6.62 -8.95
CA PHE A 23 9.47 6.03 -10.00
C PHE A 23 8.45 7.07 -10.43
N THR A 24 8.42 7.41 -11.71
CA THR A 24 7.54 8.45 -12.29
C THR A 24 6.48 7.85 -13.22
N GLY A 25 6.07 6.61 -12.98
CA GLY A 25 5.05 5.93 -13.76
C GLY A 25 5.50 5.65 -15.19
N ARG A 26 4.72 6.08 -16.19
CA ARG A 26 4.94 5.79 -17.62
C ARG A 26 6.35 6.12 -18.15
N GLY A 27 7.09 7.01 -17.50
CA GLY A 27 8.46 7.36 -17.86
C GLY A 27 9.53 6.46 -17.24
N SER A 28 9.20 5.61 -16.30
CA SER A 28 10.14 4.73 -15.62
C SER A 28 10.53 3.55 -16.52
N LYS A 29 11.83 3.26 -16.64
CA LYS A 29 12.33 2.08 -17.35
C LYS A 29 11.87 0.78 -16.72
N ILE A 30 11.65 0.79 -15.41
CA ILE A 30 11.24 -0.36 -14.60
C ILE A 30 9.85 -0.06 -14.06
N PRO A 31 8.82 -0.89 -14.36
CA PRO A 31 7.49 -0.74 -13.78
C PRO A 31 7.51 -0.92 -12.26
N LEU A 32 6.73 -0.11 -11.54
CA LEU A 32 6.68 -0.15 -10.08
C LEU A 32 6.35 -1.56 -9.54
N TYR A 33 5.34 -2.22 -10.13
CA TYR A 33 4.91 -3.56 -9.69
C TYR A 33 6.02 -4.62 -9.81
N SER A 34 6.95 -4.48 -10.78
CA SER A 34 8.03 -5.46 -10.96
C SER A 34 9.05 -5.39 -9.82
N GLU A 35 9.33 -4.22 -9.31
CA GLU A 35 10.18 -4.03 -8.13
C GLU A 35 9.47 -4.48 -6.85
N ILE A 36 8.17 -4.13 -6.71
CA ILE A 36 7.33 -4.60 -5.59
C ILE A 36 7.35 -6.14 -5.51
N LYS A 37 7.27 -6.85 -6.63
CA LYS A 37 7.34 -8.33 -6.65
C LYS A 37 8.65 -8.86 -6.05
N LYS A 38 9.76 -8.25 -6.41
CA LYS A 38 11.09 -8.64 -5.87
C LYS A 38 11.23 -8.29 -4.39
N ASP A 39 10.67 -7.15 -3.98
CA ASP A 39 10.63 -6.79 -2.57
C ASP A 39 9.72 -7.76 -1.77
N ILE A 40 8.58 -8.21 -2.32
CA ILE A 40 7.74 -9.26 -1.72
C ILE A 40 8.54 -10.54 -1.50
N GLU A 41 9.24 -11.02 -2.54
CA GLU A 41 9.97 -12.30 -2.51
C GLU A 41 11.09 -12.32 -1.47
N SER A 42 11.71 -11.17 -1.19
CA SER A 42 12.87 -11.03 -0.31
C SER A 42 12.56 -10.57 1.12
N SER A 43 11.29 -10.34 1.46
CA SER A 43 10.88 -9.79 2.76
C SER A 43 10.49 -10.86 3.77
N ASP A 44 10.51 -10.48 5.05
CA ASP A 44 10.00 -11.30 6.17
C ASP A 44 8.62 -10.80 6.63
N GLU A 45 8.40 -9.47 6.62
CA GLU A 45 7.10 -8.87 6.93
C GLU A 45 6.77 -7.78 5.89
N ILE A 46 5.48 -7.69 5.54
CA ILE A 46 4.96 -6.73 4.56
C ILE A 46 3.81 -5.94 5.16
N TYR A 47 3.88 -4.61 5.03
CA TYR A 47 2.85 -3.70 5.50
C TYR A 47 2.41 -2.76 4.38
N PHE A 48 1.14 -2.79 4.03
CA PHE A 48 0.56 -1.91 3.03
C PHE A 48 -0.44 -0.95 3.66
N ILE A 49 -0.33 0.33 3.32
CA ILE A 49 -1.38 1.32 3.49
C ILE A 49 -1.82 1.71 2.08
N ILE A 50 -3.05 1.37 1.71
CA ILE A 50 -3.53 1.55 0.35
C ILE A 50 -4.97 2.07 0.39
N SER A 51 -5.18 3.32 -0.04
CA SER A 51 -6.53 3.90 -0.05
C SER A 51 -7.47 3.11 -0.94
N PHE A 52 -7.03 2.70 -2.13
CA PHE A 52 -7.88 2.01 -3.10
C PHE A 52 -7.25 0.68 -3.52
N LEU A 53 -7.87 -0.40 -3.11
CA LEU A 53 -7.48 -1.76 -3.42
C LEU A 53 -8.38 -2.30 -4.54
N LYS A 54 -7.80 -2.54 -5.72
CA LYS A 54 -8.52 -3.09 -6.89
C LYS A 54 -8.00 -4.47 -7.26
N LEU A 55 -8.89 -5.31 -7.75
CA LEU A 55 -8.55 -6.66 -8.19
C LEU A 55 -7.54 -6.62 -9.35
N SER A 56 -7.64 -5.62 -10.23
CA SER A 56 -6.72 -5.44 -11.34
C SER A 56 -5.27 -5.17 -10.91
N GLY A 57 -5.07 -4.44 -9.81
CA GLY A 57 -3.75 -4.20 -9.22
C GLY A 57 -3.27 -5.41 -8.42
N LEU A 58 -4.16 -5.98 -7.61
CA LEU A 58 -3.85 -7.19 -6.83
C LEU A 58 -3.36 -8.34 -7.75
N ASN A 59 -4.00 -8.56 -8.88
CA ASN A 59 -3.62 -9.61 -9.82
C ASN A 59 -2.18 -9.49 -10.34
N LEU A 60 -1.58 -8.29 -10.33
CA LEU A 60 -0.18 -8.12 -10.75
C LEU A 60 0.81 -8.77 -9.77
N ILE A 61 0.46 -8.83 -8.49
CA ILE A 61 1.37 -9.28 -7.41
C ILE A 61 0.80 -10.44 -6.58
N TYR A 62 -0.39 -10.96 -6.95
CA TYR A 62 -1.12 -11.93 -6.13
C TYR A 62 -0.36 -13.24 -5.93
N GLU A 63 0.22 -13.79 -6.99
CA GLU A 63 0.95 -15.07 -6.90
C GLU A 63 2.22 -14.93 -6.05
N ASP A 64 2.86 -13.75 -6.08
CA ASP A 64 4.03 -13.47 -5.25
C ASP A 64 3.63 -13.32 -3.78
N LEU A 65 2.55 -12.59 -3.50
CA LEU A 65 1.96 -12.51 -2.14
C LEU A 65 1.52 -13.88 -1.62
N LYS A 66 0.90 -14.72 -2.46
CA LYS A 66 0.49 -16.06 -2.09
C LYS A 66 1.69 -16.94 -1.71
N LYS A 67 2.77 -16.89 -2.48
CA LYS A 67 4.02 -17.59 -2.16
C LYS A 67 4.61 -17.10 -0.84
N PHE A 68 4.65 -15.78 -0.66
CA PHE A 68 5.13 -15.13 0.56
C PHE A 68 4.31 -15.55 1.79
N CYS A 69 2.99 -15.44 1.73
CA CYS A 69 2.09 -15.75 2.85
C CYS A 69 2.08 -17.24 3.23
N ASN A 70 2.46 -18.15 2.34
CA ASN A 70 2.58 -19.59 2.64
C ASN A 70 3.88 -19.95 3.38
N GLN A 71 4.80 -19.01 3.58
CA GLN A 71 6.04 -19.28 4.30
C GLN A 71 5.82 -19.12 5.83
N PRO A 72 6.33 -20.04 6.65
CA PRO A 72 6.24 -19.91 8.10
C PRO A 72 6.95 -18.65 8.60
N GLY A 73 6.32 -17.93 9.52
CA GLY A 73 6.88 -16.72 10.13
C GLY A 73 6.72 -15.44 9.31
N HIS A 74 6.29 -15.53 8.05
CA HIS A 74 5.99 -14.36 7.23
C HIS A 74 4.66 -13.74 7.64
N LYS A 75 4.53 -12.43 7.47
CA LYS A 75 3.35 -11.67 7.88
C LYS A 75 2.99 -10.60 6.85
N LEU A 76 1.74 -10.61 6.41
CA LEU A 76 1.16 -9.56 5.56
C LEU A 76 0.09 -8.79 6.34
N ARG A 77 0.23 -7.48 6.44
CA ARG A 77 -0.75 -6.58 7.05
C ARG A 77 -1.14 -5.47 6.08
N ILE A 78 -2.43 -5.26 5.94
CA ILE A 78 -2.96 -4.27 5.01
C ILE A 78 -3.96 -3.37 5.71
N ILE A 79 -3.81 -2.07 5.49
CA ILE A 79 -4.78 -1.05 5.86
C ILE A 79 -5.37 -0.48 4.58
N THR A 80 -6.70 -0.46 4.48
CA THR A 80 -7.45 0.17 3.38
C THR A 80 -8.67 0.91 3.91
N THR A 81 -9.48 1.49 3.02
CA THR A 81 -10.63 2.31 3.40
C THR A 81 -11.80 2.11 2.44
N THR A 82 -13.00 2.44 2.91
CA THR A 82 -14.19 2.59 2.07
C THR A 82 -14.32 3.97 1.44
N TYR A 83 -13.39 4.90 1.73
CA TYR A 83 -13.40 6.26 1.19
C TYR A 83 -13.58 6.28 -0.33
N CYS A 84 -14.45 7.15 -0.82
CA CYS A 84 -14.85 7.27 -2.23
C CYS A 84 -15.53 6.01 -2.84
N GLY A 85 -15.73 4.93 -2.10
CA GLY A 85 -16.35 3.70 -2.62
C GLY A 85 -15.56 3.03 -3.75
N ILE A 86 -14.23 3.21 -3.82
CA ILE A 86 -13.38 2.77 -4.95
C ILE A 86 -12.76 1.38 -4.69
N THR A 87 -12.50 1.03 -3.43
CA THR A 87 -12.00 -0.30 -3.06
C THR A 87 -12.97 -1.40 -3.51
N GLU A 88 -12.46 -2.49 -4.06
CA GLU A 88 -13.26 -3.60 -4.56
C GLU A 88 -13.38 -4.72 -3.50
N PRO A 89 -14.60 -5.11 -3.06
CA PRO A 89 -14.80 -6.16 -2.06
C PRO A 89 -14.12 -7.47 -2.40
N LYS A 90 -14.17 -7.88 -3.68
CA LYS A 90 -13.50 -9.10 -4.16
C LYS A 90 -11.98 -9.06 -4.00
N ALA A 91 -11.37 -7.89 -4.10
CA ALA A 91 -9.92 -7.76 -3.90
C ALA A 91 -9.57 -7.90 -2.41
N VAL A 92 -10.37 -7.28 -1.53
CA VAL A 92 -10.21 -7.40 -0.07
C VAL A 92 -10.39 -8.84 0.38
N GLN A 93 -11.47 -9.50 -0.06
CA GLN A 93 -11.74 -10.89 0.27
C GLN A 93 -10.59 -11.79 -0.18
N ARG A 94 -10.19 -11.70 -1.44
CA ARG A 94 -9.17 -12.56 -2.02
C ARG A 94 -7.82 -12.45 -1.31
N ILE A 95 -7.46 -11.26 -0.83
CA ILE A 95 -6.20 -11.07 -0.10
C ILE A 95 -6.34 -11.51 1.35
N ALA A 96 -7.50 -11.31 1.98
CA ALA A 96 -7.76 -11.73 3.34
C ALA A 96 -7.84 -13.27 3.50
N GLU A 97 -8.07 -14.01 2.42
CA GLU A 97 -8.06 -15.48 2.39
C GLU A 97 -6.63 -16.07 2.38
N LEU A 98 -5.61 -15.25 2.15
CA LEU A 98 -4.22 -15.73 2.19
C LEU A 98 -3.81 -16.04 3.64
N PRO A 99 -3.04 -17.12 3.89
CA PRO A 99 -2.53 -17.42 5.22
C PRO A 99 -1.62 -16.29 5.72
N ASN A 100 -1.47 -16.16 7.03
CA ASN A 100 -0.61 -15.14 7.67
C ASN A 100 -0.94 -13.69 7.23
N THR A 101 -2.18 -13.45 6.82
CA THR A 101 -2.65 -12.15 6.32
C THR A 101 -3.72 -11.57 7.23
N GLU A 102 -3.57 -10.29 7.54
CA GLU A 102 -4.56 -9.50 8.25
C GLU A 102 -4.88 -8.23 7.45
N VAL A 103 -6.17 -7.91 7.34
CA VAL A 103 -6.66 -6.68 6.69
C VAL A 103 -7.45 -5.86 7.69
N ARG A 104 -7.17 -4.56 7.75
CA ARG A 104 -7.98 -3.59 8.51
C ARG A 104 -8.56 -2.54 7.58
N ILE A 105 -9.78 -2.11 7.87
CA ILE A 105 -10.55 -1.21 7.01
C ILE A 105 -11.05 -0.02 7.83
N SER A 106 -10.77 1.20 7.35
CA SER A 106 -11.44 2.40 7.83
C SER A 106 -12.80 2.52 7.16
N TYR A 107 -13.87 2.40 7.96
CA TYR A 107 -15.25 2.60 7.52
C TYR A 107 -15.74 4.03 7.78
N ASN A 108 -15.11 4.76 8.71
CA ASN A 108 -15.51 6.12 9.07
C ASN A 108 -14.85 7.16 8.18
N THR A 109 -15.34 7.29 6.96
CA THR A 109 -14.79 8.20 5.95
C THR A 109 -15.11 9.67 6.20
N LYS A 110 -15.99 9.98 7.15
CA LYS A 110 -16.33 11.36 7.53
C LYS A 110 -15.32 11.94 8.52
N LYS A 111 -14.75 11.11 9.37
CA LYS A 111 -13.77 11.52 10.39
C LYS A 111 -12.34 11.49 9.84
N GLU A 112 -12.02 10.42 9.11
CA GLU A 112 -10.66 10.20 8.61
C GLU A 112 -10.69 9.81 7.13
N CYS A 113 -10.13 10.68 6.28
CA CYS A 113 -9.98 10.42 4.86
C CYS A 113 -8.62 9.76 4.61
N LEU A 114 -8.53 8.44 4.77
CA LEU A 114 -7.29 7.74 4.44
C LEU A 114 -6.99 7.85 2.94
N HIS A 115 -5.95 8.60 2.59
CA HIS A 115 -5.51 8.76 1.19
C HIS A 115 -4.03 8.40 1.00
N ALA A 116 -3.40 7.79 2.01
CA ALA A 116 -2.01 7.35 1.95
C ALA A 116 -1.83 6.11 1.06
N LYS A 117 -0.68 6.03 0.40
CA LYS A 117 -0.21 4.86 -0.36
C LYS A 117 1.23 4.60 0.04
N SER A 118 1.42 3.52 0.78
CA SER A 118 2.73 3.10 1.23
C SER A 118 2.83 1.58 1.20
N TYR A 119 3.95 1.08 0.71
CA TYR A 119 4.29 -0.33 0.66
C TYR A 119 5.61 -0.52 1.41
N ILE A 120 5.57 -1.16 2.58
CA ILE A 120 6.72 -1.29 3.48
C ILE A 120 7.13 -2.77 3.52
N PHE A 121 8.39 -3.02 3.29
CA PHE A 121 9.00 -4.34 3.21
C PHE A 121 10.10 -4.46 4.25
N ILE A 122 9.85 -5.25 5.29
CA ILE A 122 10.76 -5.43 6.41
C ILE A 122 11.57 -6.72 6.21
N ARG A 123 12.86 -6.61 6.47
CA ARG A 123 13.80 -7.74 6.40
C ARG A 123 14.62 -7.82 7.68
N ASN A 124 14.71 -9.02 8.23
CA ASN A 124 15.55 -9.32 9.40
C ASN A 124 17.03 -9.06 9.14
N SER A 125 17.43 -9.03 7.86
CA SER A 125 18.78 -8.64 7.44
C SER A 125 19.10 -7.15 7.61
N GLY A 126 18.10 -6.30 7.93
CA GLY A 126 18.25 -4.86 8.02
C GLY A 126 18.14 -4.13 6.66
N CYS A 127 17.98 -4.85 5.54
CA CYS A 127 17.85 -4.26 4.20
C CYS A 127 16.40 -3.88 3.88
N SER A 128 15.67 -3.28 4.81
CA SER A 128 14.27 -2.90 4.65
C SER A 128 14.09 -1.77 3.63
N THR A 129 12.92 -1.74 2.99
CA THR A 129 12.58 -0.76 1.95
C THR A 129 11.12 -0.31 2.11
N ALA A 130 10.83 0.89 1.64
CA ALA A 130 9.44 1.35 1.55
C ALA A 130 9.21 2.17 0.27
N TYR A 131 8.04 2.02 -0.33
CA TYR A 131 7.56 2.89 -1.39
C TYR A 131 6.51 3.83 -0.80
N ILE A 132 6.68 5.12 -1.02
CA ILE A 132 5.77 6.16 -0.55
C ILE A 132 5.45 7.06 -1.74
N GLY A 133 4.16 7.25 -2.02
CA GLY A 133 3.78 8.08 -3.16
C GLY A 133 2.30 8.08 -3.46
N SER A 134 1.97 8.20 -4.75
CA SER A 134 0.59 8.36 -5.23
C SER A 134 -0.06 7.05 -5.69
N SER A 135 0.71 5.97 -5.90
CA SER A 135 0.22 4.74 -6.52
C SER A 135 -0.64 3.88 -5.60
N ASN A 136 -1.92 3.78 -5.90
CA ASN A 136 -2.81 2.78 -5.34
C ASN A 136 -2.54 1.38 -5.93
N LEU A 137 -3.07 0.32 -5.31
CA LEU A 137 -3.01 -1.03 -5.88
C LEU A 137 -4.09 -1.20 -6.94
N SER A 138 -3.86 -0.58 -8.10
CA SER A 138 -4.65 -0.70 -9.33
C SER A 138 -3.72 -0.92 -10.52
N LYS A 139 -4.18 -1.58 -11.59
CA LYS A 139 -3.34 -1.82 -12.77
C LYS A 139 -2.79 -0.51 -13.34
N SER A 140 -3.64 0.49 -13.53
CA SER A 140 -3.23 1.78 -14.09
C SER A 140 -2.14 2.47 -13.26
N ALA A 141 -2.30 2.52 -11.93
CA ALA A 141 -1.30 3.14 -11.05
C ALA A 141 0.03 2.39 -11.01
N GLN A 142 0.00 1.07 -11.19
CA GLN A 142 1.20 0.22 -11.12
C GLN A 142 1.95 0.09 -12.46
N THR A 143 1.33 0.49 -13.58
CA THR A 143 1.89 0.28 -14.94
C THR A 143 2.02 1.56 -15.75
N GLU A 144 0.90 2.24 -16.05
CA GLU A 144 0.81 3.29 -17.07
C GLU A 144 0.48 4.69 -16.54
N GLY A 145 0.05 4.77 -15.27
CA GLY A 145 -0.35 6.01 -14.62
C GLY A 145 0.81 6.99 -14.51
N LEU A 146 0.50 8.29 -14.52
CA LEU A 146 1.45 9.34 -14.19
C LEU A 146 1.54 9.45 -12.66
N GLU A 147 2.20 8.48 -12.07
CA GLU A 147 2.32 8.35 -10.63
C GLU A 147 3.76 8.66 -10.18
N TRP A 148 3.88 9.24 -9.01
CA TRP A 148 5.18 9.52 -8.39
C TRP A 148 5.33 8.74 -7.11
N ASN A 149 6.36 7.90 -7.05
CA ASN A 149 6.68 7.11 -5.87
C ASN A 149 8.17 7.18 -5.60
N ILE A 150 8.55 7.48 -4.38
CA ILE A 150 9.90 7.31 -3.92
C ILE A 150 10.02 5.94 -3.26
N ARG A 151 11.02 5.17 -3.66
CA ARG A 151 11.49 4.00 -2.93
C ARG A 151 12.64 4.44 -2.04
N VAL A 152 12.47 4.30 -0.74
CA VAL A 152 13.50 4.55 0.25
C VAL A 152 14.11 3.24 0.74
N THR A 153 15.41 3.26 1.05
CA THR A 153 16.14 2.11 1.58
C THR A 153 16.60 2.39 3.00
N ASN A 154 16.70 1.33 3.81
CA ASN A 154 17.22 1.45 5.16
C ASN A 154 18.69 1.97 5.18
N ALA A 155 19.45 1.62 4.16
CA ALA A 155 20.86 2.03 4.05
C ALA A 155 21.05 3.55 3.98
N GLU A 156 20.15 4.27 3.29
CA GLU A 156 20.21 5.73 3.17
C GLU A 156 19.28 6.47 4.14
N ASN A 157 18.13 5.87 4.45
CA ASN A 157 17.01 6.57 5.08
C ASN A 157 16.36 5.72 6.17
N GLU A 158 17.15 5.15 7.07
CA GLU A 158 16.66 4.32 8.18
C GLU A 158 15.56 5.03 8.99
N HIS A 159 15.75 6.32 9.26
CA HIS A 159 14.78 7.13 10.02
C HIS A 159 13.41 7.23 9.31
N ILE A 160 13.38 7.25 7.97
CA ILE A 160 12.13 7.26 7.20
C ILE A 160 11.44 5.90 7.27
N ILE A 161 12.19 4.79 7.14
CA ILE A 161 11.65 3.43 7.28
C ILE A 161 11.05 3.24 8.67
N ASN A 162 11.78 3.66 9.72
CA ASN A 162 11.30 3.57 11.09
C ASN A 162 10.06 4.43 11.33
N ALA A 163 10.02 5.65 10.80
CA ALA A 163 8.84 6.52 10.88
C ALA A 163 7.64 5.94 10.13
N ALA A 164 7.84 5.39 8.92
CA ALA A 164 6.78 4.75 8.15
C ALA A 164 6.20 3.53 8.88
N LYS A 165 7.05 2.69 9.48
CA LYS A 165 6.62 1.55 10.28
C LYS A 165 5.87 2.00 11.55
N ALA A 166 6.38 2.97 12.28
CA ALA A 166 5.73 3.49 13.49
C ALA A 166 4.35 4.11 13.17
N THR A 167 4.24 4.83 12.05
CA THR A 167 2.96 5.37 11.58
C THR A 167 1.98 4.26 11.20
N PHE A 168 2.47 3.22 10.51
CA PHE A 168 1.65 2.03 10.22
C PHE A 168 1.14 1.40 11.51
N ASP A 169 2.00 1.17 12.50
CA ASP A 169 1.63 0.57 13.79
C ASP A 169 0.62 1.45 14.55
N THR A 170 0.72 2.78 14.45
CA THR A 170 -0.25 3.73 15.02
C THR A 170 -1.63 3.55 14.39
N TYR A 171 -1.71 3.50 13.05
CA TYR A 171 -2.98 3.25 12.35
C TYR A 171 -3.50 1.84 12.62
N TRP A 172 -2.61 0.86 12.64
CA TRP A 172 -2.96 -0.54 12.92
C TRP A 172 -3.64 -0.71 14.28
N ASN A 173 -3.20 0.01 15.29
CA ASN A 173 -3.74 -0.06 16.64
C ASN A 173 -4.90 0.91 16.91
N ASN A 174 -5.24 1.77 15.95
CA ASN A 174 -6.36 2.69 16.07
C ASN A 174 -7.69 1.93 15.88
N PRO A 175 -8.65 2.01 16.82
CA PRO A 175 -9.95 1.33 16.73
C PRO A 175 -10.81 1.76 15.54
N ASP A 176 -10.54 2.91 14.91
CA ASP A 176 -11.24 3.35 13.70
C ASP A 176 -10.88 2.49 12.46
N PHE A 177 -9.84 1.65 12.57
CA PHE A 177 -9.46 0.66 11.55
C PHE A 177 -9.87 -0.74 12.02
N GLU A 178 -11.05 -1.16 11.60
CA GLU A 178 -11.64 -2.43 12.01
C GLU A 178 -10.99 -3.62 11.27
N GLN A 179 -10.75 -4.71 11.99
CA GLN A 179 -10.29 -5.94 11.35
C GLN A 179 -11.38 -6.52 10.44
N TYR A 180 -11.03 -6.73 9.17
CA TYR A 180 -11.88 -7.45 8.22
C TYR A 180 -11.74 -8.96 8.46
N LYS A 181 -12.88 -9.66 8.58
CA LYS A 181 -12.93 -11.11 8.66
C LYS A 181 -13.53 -11.67 7.38
N VAL A 182 -13.07 -12.84 6.95
CA VAL A 182 -13.72 -13.57 5.86
C VAL A 182 -15.21 -13.82 6.27
N GLY A 183 -16.12 -13.31 5.44
CA GLY A 183 -17.56 -13.26 5.77
C GLY A 183 -18.14 -11.85 5.99
N ASP A 184 -17.28 -10.83 6.19
CA ASP A 184 -17.71 -9.42 6.34
C ASP A 184 -18.00 -8.73 4.98
N GLU A 185 -18.08 -9.50 3.90
CA GLU A 185 -18.21 -8.94 2.54
C GLU A 185 -19.46 -8.08 2.37
N ASP A 186 -20.58 -8.48 2.96
CA ASP A 186 -21.85 -7.72 2.86
C ASP A 186 -21.76 -6.38 3.59
N LYS A 187 -21.13 -6.35 4.77
CA LYS A 187 -20.82 -5.10 5.49
C LYS A 187 -19.98 -4.19 4.61
N LEU A 188 -18.89 -4.72 4.07
CA LEU A 188 -17.98 -3.95 3.21
C LEU A 188 -18.69 -3.40 1.97
N ARG A 189 -19.50 -4.22 1.28
CA ARG A 189 -20.30 -3.80 0.11
C ARG A 189 -21.26 -2.67 0.45
N LYS A 190 -21.95 -2.78 1.58
CA LYS A 190 -22.90 -1.77 2.07
C LYS A 190 -22.17 -0.44 2.32
N GLU A 191 -21.07 -0.46 3.05
CA GLU A 191 -20.31 0.76 3.39
C GLU A 191 -19.67 1.41 2.15
N LEU A 192 -19.15 0.62 1.22
CA LEU A 192 -18.63 1.13 -0.07
C LEU A 192 -19.74 1.77 -0.91
N LYS A 193 -20.95 1.18 -0.91
CA LYS A 193 -22.10 1.77 -1.61
C LYS A 193 -22.51 3.10 -0.97
N LEU A 194 -22.57 3.16 0.35
CA LEU A 194 -22.86 4.40 1.08
C LEU A 194 -21.80 5.48 0.82
N ALA A 195 -20.53 5.11 0.82
CA ALA A 195 -19.43 6.04 0.53
C ALA A 195 -19.45 6.55 -0.92
N LYS A 196 -19.98 5.74 -1.85
CA LYS A 196 -20.12 6.13 -3.27
C LYS A 196 -21.33 7.01 -3.54
N THR A 197 -22.44 6.79 -2.82
CA THR A 197 -23.70 7.54 -2.96
C THR A 197 -23.85 8.67 -1.96
N GLY A 198 -23.17 8.56 -0.82
CA GLY A 198 -23.06 9.65 0.14
C GLY A 198 -22.31 10.78 -0.54
N GLU A 199 -23.05 11.85 -0.78
CA GLU A 199 -22.63 13.09 -1.39
C GLU A 199 -21.11 13.29 -1.16
N ILE A 200 -20.37 13.41 -2.27
CA ILE A 200 -19.20 14.25 -2.29
C ILE A 200 -19.78 15.62 -1.91
N SER A 201 -19.90 15.91 -0.62
CA SER A 201 -20.35 17.22 -0.19
C SER A 201 -19.30 18.15 -0.76
N PHE A 202 -19.75 19.18 -1.45
CA PHE A 202 -18.90 20.21 -2.07
C PHE A 202 -17.87 20.78 -1.09
N ASP A 203 -18.11 20.64 0.20
CA ASP A 203 -17.20 21.02 1.29
C ASP A 203 -15.88 20.26 1.32
N HIS A 204 -15.84 19.00 0.85
CA HIS A 204 -14.59 18.22 0.76
C HIS A 204 -13.75 18.61 -0.46
N LEU A 205 -14.36 19.11 -1.52
CA LEU A 205 -13.62 19.67 -2.67
C LEU A 205 -12.96 21.02 -2.33
N GLN A 206 -13.48 21.77 -1.38
CA GLN A 206 -12.90 23.04 -0.95
C GLN A 206 -11.60 22.86 -0.14
N GLN A 207 -11.38 21.74 0.53
CA GLN A 207 -10.11 21.45 1.24
C GLN A 207 -8.93 21.26 0.28
N PHE A 208 -9.18 20.98 -0.99
CA PHE A 208 -8.14 20.87 -2.03
C PHE A 208 -8.06 22.12 -2.93
N THR A 209 -8.89 23.13 -2.68
CA THR A 209 -8.81 24.39 -3.42
C THR A 209 -7.70 25.23 -2.78
N ILE A 210 -6.64 25.43 -3.53
CA ILE A 210 -5.51 26.33 -3.23
C ILE A 210 -6.05 27.63 -2.63
N LEU A 211 -5.52 28.01 -1.48
CA LEU A 211 -5.77 29.31 -0.84
C LEU A 211 -5.68 30.42 -1.89
N PRO A 212 -6.69 31.29 -2.02
CA PRO A 212 -6.63 32.39 -2.97
C PRO A 212 -5.42 33.27 -2.63
N HIS A 213 -4.56 33.50 -3.60
CA HIS A 213 -3.49 34.50 -3.50
C HIS A 213 -4.07 35.78 -2.91
N GLN A 214 -3.57 36.19 -1.76
CA GLN A 214 -3.83 37.51 -1.25
C GLN A 214 -3.45 38.52 -2.33
N LYS A 215 -4.45 39.16 -2.92
CA LYS A 215 -4.24 40.35 -3.76
C LYS A 215 -3.57 41.40 -2.87
N LYS A 216 -2.30 41.69 -3.11
CA LYS A 216 -1.70 42.93 -2.63
C LYS A 216 -2.49 44.07 -3.31
N ASN A 217 -3.20 44.82 -2.51
CA ASN A 217 -3.73 46.11 -2.97
C ASN A 217 -2.57 47.12 -3.10
N PRO A 218 -2.67 48.05 -4.06
CA PRO A 218 -1.63 49.04 -4.36
C PRO A 218 -1.40 50.05 -3.25
#